data_7a2c4e8a6dc81beb713defd7010610e9
#
_entry.id   7a2c4e8a6dc81beb713defd7010610e9
#
_cell.length_a   1.000
_cell.length_b   1.000
_cell.length_c   1.000
_cell.angle_alpha   90.00
_cell.angle_beta   90.00
_cell.angle_gamma   90.00
#
_symmetry.space_group_name_H-M   'P 1'
#
loop_
_entity.id
_entity.type
_entity.pdbx_description
1 polymer ?
#
loop_
_entity_poly.entity_id
_entity_poly.type
_entity_poly.pdbx_seq_one_letter_code
_entity_poly.pdbx_strand_id
1 'polypeptide(L)'
;NKYNVDGFDYDIEDWGTLMSSSKPERANAFMRTLREEFNKTGKMLVADIPGGKSWLSFFNVLDKDVVLGLDYIVWQTYELGHSGLDDFFTGSGGVSSYHSDIFEEVLKKSIVTATFERAIDKHYFSEQQDWHPSYGVEHAGMGAYHIEYDYPGNPDYSTVRAAISAQNPPIKK
;
A
#
# COMPACT_ATOMS: atom_id res chain seq x y z
N ASN A 1 -4.02 9.88 25.24
CA ASN A 1 -3.63 9.98 23.81
C ASN A 1 -2.76 11.22 23.60
N LYS A 2 -1.43 11.06 23.65
CA LYS A 2 -0.48 12.19 23.66
C LYS A 2 -0.47 12.95 22.31
N TYR A 3 -0.74 12.26 21.19
CA TYR A 3 -0.55 12.81 19.85
C TYR A 3 -1.83 13.00 19.05
N ASN A 4 -2.96 12.56 19.54
CA ASN A 4 -4.28 12.67 18.88
C ASN A 4 -4.24 12.26 17.38
N VAL A 5 -3.55 11.16 17.06
CA VAL A 5 -3.47 10.61 15.71
C VAL A 5 -4.67 9.71 15.40
N ASP A 6 -4.99 9.54 14.12
CA ASP A 6 -6.13 8.73 13.66
C ASP A 6 -5.79 7.25 13.50
N GLY A 7 -4.52 6.90 13.48
CA GLY A 7 -4.06 5.53 13.31
C GLY A 7 -2.56 5.39 13.44
N PHE A 8 -2.08 4.22 13.03
CA PHE A 8 -0.67 3.87 12.95
C PHE A 8 -0.39 3.18 11.63
N ASP A 9 0.60 3.66 10.93
CA ASP A 9 1.14 3.03 9.73
C ASP A 9 2.46 2.35 10.11
N TYR A 10 2.55 1.06 9.84
CA TYR A 10 3.73 0.26 10.11
C TYR A 10 4.47 -0.05 8.82
N ASP A 11 5.57 0.66 8.63
CA ASP A 11 6.52 0.39 7.54
C ASP A 11 7.30 -0.90 7.84
N ILE A 12 7.04 -1.93 7.02
CA ILE A 12 7.53 -3.29 7.25
C ILE A 12 8.88 -3.48 6.55
N GLU A 13 9.94 -2.99 7.20
CA GLU A 13 11.32 -3.14 6.72
C GLU A 13 12.24 -3.91 7.70
N ASP A 14 11.72 -4.39 8.82
CA ASP A 14 12.50 -5.17 9.80
C ASP A 14 12.51 -6.67 9.45
N TRP A 15 13.35 -7.01 8.54
CA TRP A 15 13.51 -8.34 7.97
C TRP A 15 14.16 -9.37 8.92
N GLY A 16 14.85 -8.91 9.93
CA GLY A 16 15.68 -9.76 10.78
C GLY A 16 15.00 -10.25 12.05
N THR A 17 14.07 -9.49 12.59
CA THR A 17 13.52 -9.70 13.95
C THR A 17 12.04 -9.96 13.97
N LEU A 18 11.24 -8.95 13.65
CA LEU A 18 9.79 -9.04 13.79
C LEU A 18 9.13 -9.75 12.61
N MET A 19 9.51 -9.38 11.38
CA MET A 19 8.88 -9.87 10.15
C MET A 19 9.64 -11.04 9.49
N SER A 20 10.40 -11.78 10.27
CA SER A 20 11.15 -12.93 9.76
C SER A 20 10.22 -14.04 9.30
N SER A 21 10.40 -14.50 8.05
CA SER A 21 9.69 -15.66 7.51
C SER A 21 9.94 -16.96 8.27
N SER A 22 11.03 -17.02 9.07
CA SER A 22 11.32 -18.15 9.94
C SER A 22 10.54 -18.12 11.26
N LYS A 23 9.88 -17.02 11.59
CA LYS A 23 9.11 -16.82 12.83
C LYS A 23 7.84 -16.03 12.59
N PRO A 24 6.95 -16.50 11.69
CA PRO A 24 5.73 -15.78 11.31
C PRO A 24 4.81 -15.50 12.51
N GLU A 25 4.85 -16.35 13.54
CA GLU A 25 4.05 -16.19 14.74
C GLU A 25 4.30 -14.86 15.47
N ARG A 26 5.51 -14.31 15.38
CA ARG A 26 5.84 -13.01 16.00
C ARG A 26 5.18 -11.84 15.30
N ALA A 27 5.26 -11.83 13.96
CA ALA A 27 4.62 -10.80 13.15
C ALA A 27 3.09 -10.81 13.37
N ASN A 28 2.50 -11.98 13.30
CA ASN A 28 1.06 -12.14 13.48
C ASN A 28 0.60 -11.74 14.89
N ALA A 29 1.33 -12.15 15.93
CA ALA A 29 1.02 -11.76 17.31
C ALA A 29 1.13 -10.26 17.51
N PHE A 30 2.16 -9.61 16.96
CA PHE A 30 2.35 -8.17 17.03
C PHE A 30 1.19 -7.42 16.36
N MET A 31 0.86 -7.78 15.12
CA MET A 31 -0.21 -7.12 14.36
C MET A 31 -1.59 -7.33 15.00
N ARG A 32 -1.88 -8.53 15.54
CA ARG A 32 -3.11 -8.78 16.30
C ARG A 32 -3.20 -7.91 17.54
N THR A 33 -2.10 -7.79 18.30
CA THR A 33 -2.05 -6.94 19.50
C THR A 33 -2.33 -5.47 19.15
N LEU A 34 -1.71 -4.96 18.08
CA LEU A 34 -1.99 -3.60 17.60
C LEU A 34 -3.46 -3.44 17.22
N ARG A 35 -4.01 -4.39 16.46
CA ARG A 35 -5.43 -4.34 16.04
C ARG A 35 -6.38 -4.35 17.23
N GLU A 36 -6.13 -5.20 18.22
CA GLU A 36 -6.93 -5.24 19.45
C GLU A 36 -6.92 -3.91 20.20
N GLU A 37 -5.75 -3.30 20.35
CA GLU A 37 -5.64 -2.00 21.04
C GLU A 37 -6.30 -0.87 20.22
N PHE A 38 -6.18 -0.88 18.90
CA PHE A 38 -6.77 0.17 18.06
C PHE A 38 -8.28 0.02 17.93
N ASN A 39 -8.82 -1.18 17.98
CA ASN A 39 -10.27 -1.40 18.02
C ASN A 39 -10.92 -0.73 19.26
N LYS A 40 -10.22 -0.67 20.39
CA LYS A 40 -10.72 -0.01 21.61
C LYS A 40 -10.91 1.50 21.44
N THR A 41 -10.23 2.10 20.47
CA THR A 41 -10.19 3.55 20.27
C THR A 41 -10.67 3.99 18.89
N GLY A 42 -11.08 3.05 18.03
CA GLY A 42 -11.50 3.32 16.65
C GLY A 42 -10.37 3.84 15.78
N LYS A 43 -9.11 3.45 16.08
CA LYS A 43 -7.92 3.88 15.32
C LYS A 43 -7.62 2.94 14.16
N MET A 44 -7.10 3.49 13.07
CA MET A 44 -6.69 2.73 11.90
C MET A 44 -5.34 2.02 12.11
N LEU A 45 -5.20 0.85 11.50
CA LEU A 45 -3.96 0.11 11.38
C LEU A 45 -3.63 -0.07 9.91
N VAL A 46 -2.53 0.50 9.49
CA VAL A 46 -2.02 0.43 8.11
C VAL A 46 -0.70 -0.34 8.11
N ALA A 47 -0.46 -1.10 7.06
CA ALA A 47 0.84 -1.71 6.81
C ALA A 47 1.41 -1.17 5.52
N ASP A 48 2.63 -0.64 5.56
CA ASP A 48 3.41 -0.24 4.40
C ASP A 48 4.40 -1.36 4.06
N ILE A 49 4.33 -1.87 2.83
CA ILE A 49 5.02 -3.09 2.40
C ILE A 49 5.82 -2.81 1.12
N PRO A 50 7.09 -3.22 1.05
CA PRO A 50 7.88 -3.08 -0.16
C PRO A 50 7.23 -3.71 -1.39
N GLY A 51 7.16 -2.95 -2.48
CA GLY A 51 6.42 -3.23 -3.70
C GLY A 51 7.19 -4.03 -4.75
N GLY A 52 7.77 -5.14 -4.39
CA GLY A 52 8.43 -6.03 -5.35
C GLY A 52 8.07 -7.48 -5.05
N LYS A 53 7.91 -8.33 -6.07
CA LYS A 53 7.57 -9.75 -5.89
C LYS A 53 8.54 -10.49 -4.95
N SER A 54 9.82 -10.14 -4.98
CA SER A 54 10.84 -10.70 -4.06
C SER A 54 10.55 -10.38 -2.59
N TRP A 55 9.80 -9.32 -2.31
CA TRP A 55 9.45 -8.88 -0.97
C TRP A 55 8.11 -9.41 -0.46
N LEU A 56 7.28 -9.98 -1.34
CA LEU A 56 5.98 -10.55 -0.96
C LEU A 56 6.08 -11.73 0.02
N SER A 57 7.28 -12.26 0.24
CA SER A 57 7.52 -13.25 1.30
C SER A 57 7.12 -12.74 2.69
N PHE A 58 7.13 -11.43 2.92
CA PHE A 58 6.68 -10.81 4.17
C PHE A 58 5.16 -10.71 4.27
N PHE A 59 4.52 -10.40 3.17
CA PHE A 59 3.06 -10.44 3.10
C PHE A 59 2.53 -11.87 3.30
N ASN A 60 3.23 -12.84 2.74
CA ASN A 60 2.88 -14.26 2.84
C ASN A 60 2.96 -14.83 4.27
N VAL A 61 3.77 -14.24 5.16
CA VAL A 61 3.85 -14.72 6.55
C VAL A 61 2.72 -14.18 7.44
N LEU A 62 1.99 -13.19 6.99
CA LEU A 62 0.83 -12.69 7.71
C LEU A 62 -0.34 -13.67 7.56
N ASP A 63 -0.96 -14.00 8.68
CA ASP A 63 -2.18 -14.81 8.68
C ASP A 63 -3.34 -14.02 8.05
N LYS A 64 -4.31 -14.74 7.48
CA LYS A 64 -5.44 -14.14 6.80
C LYS A 64 -6.24 -13.16 7.67
N ASP A 65 -6.47 -13.49 8.92
CA ASP A 65 -7.18 -12.62 9.87
C ASP A 65 -6.40 -11.33 10.15
N VAL A 66 -5.07 -11.40 10.16
CA VAL A 66 -4.19 -10.23 10.30
C VAL A 66 -4.33 -9.33 9.08
N VAL A 67 -4.24 -9.89 7.87
CA VAL A 67 -4.42 -9.11 6.62
C VAL A 67 -5.81 -8.48 6.56
N LEU A 68 -6.85 -9.22 6.89
CA LEU A 68 -8.22 -8.70 6.93
C LEU A 68 -8.42 -7.66 8.04
N GLY A 69 -7.63 -7.71 9.09
CA GLY A 69 -7.62 -6.74 10.18
C GLY A 69 -6.98 -5.39 9.84
N LEU A 70 -6.23 -5.28 8.76
CA LEU A 70 -5.69 -4.01 8.28
C LEU A 70 -6.81 -3.13 7.70
N ASP A 71 -6.72 -1.83 7.92
CA ASP A 71 -7.62 -0.87 7.27
C ASP A 71 -7.14 -0.56 5.85
N TYR A 72 -5.82 -0.38 5.67
CA TYR A 72 -5.18 -0.21 4.36
C TYR A 72 -3.86 -0.98 4.30
N ILE A 73 -3.43 -1.27 3.07
CA ILE A 73 -2.12 -1.83 2.74
C ILE A 73 -1.48 -0.90 1.73
N VAL A 74 -0.42 -0.22 2.13
CA VAL A 74 0.38 0.63 1.25
C VAL A 74 1.47 -0.23 0.62
N TRP A 75 1.56 -0.18 -0.71
CA TRP A 75 2.58 -0.90 -1.46
C TRP A 75 3.58 0.09 -2.03
N GLN A 76 4.84 -0.07 -1.68
CA GLN A 76 5.94 0.78 -2.20
C GLN A 76 6.28 0.41 -3.65
N THR A 77 5.29 0.54 -4.53
CA THR A 77 5.38 0.20 -5.96
C THR A 77 6.05 1.31 -6.79
N TYR A 78 7.08 1.90 -6.25
CA TYR A 78 7.67 3.18 -6.67
C TYR A 78 8.01 3.27 -8.16
N GLU A 79 8.47 2.18 -8.76
CA GLU A 79 8.93 2.12 -10.14
C GLU A 79 8.07 1.19 -11.02
N LEU A 80 6.81 0.99 -10.66
CA LEU A 80 5.90 0.16 -11.44
C LEU A 80 4.89 1.03 -12.20
N GLY A 81 4.88 0.89 -13.53
CA GLY A 81 3.80 1.38 -14.38
C GLY A 81 2.64 0.38 -14.46
N HIS A 82 1.66 0.63 -15.33
CA HIS A 82 0.44 -0.20 -15.45
C HIS A 82 0.74 -1.70 -15.55
N SER A 83 1.57 -2.11 -16.51
CA SER A 83 1.89 -3.53 -16.69
C SER A 83 2.66 -4.14 -15.53
N GLY A 84 3.50 -3.34 -14.86
CA GLY A 84 4.22 -3.74 -13.67
C GLY A 84 3.29 -3.95 -12.47
N LEU A 85 2.30 -3.08 -12.30
CA LEU A 85 1.27 -3.23 -11.28
C LEU A 85 0.38 -4.45 -11.55
N ASP A 86 -0.08 -4.65 -12.77
CA ASP A 86 -0.85 -5.84 -13.12
C ASP A 86 -0.06 -7.12 -12.82
N ASP A 87 1.21 -7.17 -13.21
CA ASP A 87 2.10 -8.31 -12.90
C ASP A 87 2.35 -8.46 -11.40
N PHE A 88 2.53 -7.37 -10.68
CA PHE A 88 2.71 -7.39 -9.22
C PHE A 88 1.49 -7.94 -8.48
N PHE A 89 0.29 -7.53 -8.86
CA PHE A 89 -0.93 -7.98 -8.20
C PHE A 89 -1.39 -9.37 -8.68
N THR A 90 -1.45 -9.61 -9.97
CA THR A 90 -2.11 -10.80 -10.56
C THR A 90 -1.17 -11.74 -11.32
N GLY A 91 0.06 -11.34 -11.59
CA GLY A 91 1.05 -12.20 -12.26
C GLY A 91 1.52 -13.37 -11.39
N SER A 92 2.21 -14.30 -11.99
CA SER A 92 2.78 -15.45 -11.27
C SER A 92 3.72 -15.00 -10.15
N GLY A 93 3.48 -15.48 -8.92
CA GLY A 93 4.19 -15.05 -7.70
C GLY A 93 3.84 -13.63 -7.26
N GLY A 94 2.79 -13.02 -7.78
CA GLY A 94 2.24 -11.75 -7.33
C GLY A 94 1.36 -11.88 -6.08
N VAL A 95 0.75 -10.78 -5.67
CA VAL A 95 -0.06 -10.69 -4.44
C VAL A 95 -1.17 -11.75 -4.41
N SER A 96 -1.87 -11.97 -5.53
CA SER A 96 -2.94 -12.97 -5.65
C SER A 96 -2.49 -14.41 -5.42
N SER A 97 -1.20 -14.69 -5.53
CA SER A 97 -0.65 -16.04 -5.32
C SER A 97 -0.58 -16.43 -3.84
N TYR A 98 -0.65 -15.48 -2.92
CA TYR A 98 -0.44 -15.73 -1.49
C TYR A 98 -1.77 -15.80 -0.71
N HIS A 99 -2.67 -14.87 -0.91
CA HIS A 99 -3.97 -14.82 -0.22
C HIS A 99 -5.12 -14.84 -1.24
N SER A 100 -5.11 -15.84 -2.10
CA SER A 100 -6.01 -15.91 -3.27
C SER A 100 -7.50 -15.87 -2.92
N ASP A 101 -7.88 -16.41 -1.79
CA ASP A 101 -9.28 -16.49 -1.34
C ASP A 101 -9.80 -15.20 -0.68
N ILE A 102 -8.91 -14.27 -0.36
CA ILE A 102 -9.25 -12.93 0.13
C ILE A 102 -8.68 -11.83 -0.77
N PHE A 103 -8.23 -12.16 -1.98
CA PHE A 103 -7.53 -11.23 -2.85
C PHE A 103 -8.35 -9.98 -3.18
N GLU A 104 -9.66 -10.11 -3.39
CA GLU A 104 -10.53 -8.95 -3.61
C GLU A 104 -10.51 -7.97 -2.43
N GLU A 105 -10.53 -8.49 -1.20
CA GLU A 105 -10.48 -7.64 0.01
C GLU A 105 -9.09 -7.00 0.18
N VAL A 106 -8.04 -7.73 -0.17
CA VAL A 106 -6.67 -7.16 -0.21
C VAL A 106 -6.62 -6.02 -1.22
N LEU A 107 -7.14 -6.23 -2.42
CA LEU A 107 -7.11 -5.22 -3.48
C LEU A 107 -7.90 -3.95 -3.08
N LYS A 108 -9.10 -4.10 -2.51
CA LYS A 108 -9.92 -2.98 -2.00
C LYS A 108 -9.22 -2.14 -0.91
N LYS A 109 -8.24 -2.71 -0.22
CA LYS A 109 -7.44 -2.03 0.82
C LYS A 109 -6.09 -1.53 0.30
N SER A 110 -5.72 -1.90 -0.92
CA SER A 110 -4.42 -1.60 -1.49
C SER A 110 -4.30 -0.14 -1.94
N ILE A 111 -3.24 0.52 -1.49
CA ILE A 111 -2.80 1.84 -1.96
C ILE A 111 -1.48 1.61 -2.68
N VAL A 112 -1.40 1.93 -3.97
CA VAL A 112 -0.16 1.89 -4.74
C VAL A 112 0.59 3.20 -4.56
N THR A 113 1.92 3.17 -4.51
CA THR A 113 2.70 4.39 -4.33
C THR A 113 3.79 4.53 -5.39
N ALA A 114 3.95 5.74 -5.91
CA ALA A 114 5.03 6.13 -6.78
C ALA A 114 6.01 7.07 -6.07
N THR A 115 7.22 7.23 -6.61
CA THR A 115 8.23 8.15 -6.08
C THR A 115 8.49 9.32 -7.00
N PHE A 116 8.97 10.42 -6.42
CA PHE A 116 9.49 11.59 -7.13
C PHE A 116 11.00 11.79 -6.93
N GLU A 117 11.69 10.89 -6.23
CA GLU A 117 13.10 11.08 -5.86
C GLU A 117 14.02 11.33 -7.06
N ARG A 118 13.74 10.66 -8.19
CA ARG A 118 14.49 10.86 -9.43
C ARG A 118 13.58 11.42 -10.51
N ALA A 119 14.11 12.29 -11.37
CA ALA A 119 13.35 12.86 -12.49
C ALA A 119 12.76 11.78 -13.42
N ILE A 120 13.44 10.64 -13.57
CA ILE A 120 12.97 9.52 -14.38
C ILE A 120 11.74 8.83 -13.78
N ASP A 121 11.51 8.94 -12.47
CA ASP A 121 10.42 8.22 -11.78
C ASP A 121 9.07 8.92 -11.96
N LYS A 122 9.07 10.19 -12.37
CA LYS A 122 7.84 10.99 -12.54
C LYS A 122 6.83 10.38 -13.51
N HIS A 123 7.27 9.62 -14.51
CA HIS A 123 6.35 8.95 -15.42
C HIS A 123 5.56 7.83 -14.75
N TYR A 124 6.14 7.09 -13.77
CA TYR A 124 5.41 6.08 -13.00
C TYR A 124 4.28 6.69 -12.20
N PHE A 125 4.48 7.90 -11.67
CA PHE A 125 3.41 8.60 -10.97
C PHE A 125 2.21 8.87 -11.90
N SER A 126 2.47 9.35 -13.12
CA SER A 126 1.41 9.59 -14.11
C SER A 126 0.73 8.29 -14.56
N GLU A 127 1.47 7.20 -14.68
CA GLU A 127 0.89 5.90 -15.00
C GLU A 127 0.04 5.37 -13.83
N GLN A 128 0.54 5.44 -12.60
CA GLN A 128 -0.20 4.92 -11.45
C GLN A 128 -1.49 5.67 -11.18
N GLN A 129 -1.56 6.98 -11.45
CA GLN A 129 -2.78 7.76 -11.22
C GLN A 129 -3.96 7.30 -12.07
N ASP A 130 -3.71 6.72 -13.25
CA ASP A 130 -4.73 6.24 -14.17
C ASP A 130 -4.82 4.70 -14.19
N TRP A 131 -4.09 4.02 -13.29
CA TRP A 131 -4.14 2.58 -13.21
C TRP A 131 -5.42 2.09 -12.54
N HIS A 132 -6.08 1.15 -13.22
CA HIS A 132 -7.22 0.40 -12.70
C HIS A 132 -6.90 -1.09 -12.76
N PRO A 133 -7.08 -1.83 -11.66
CA PRO A 133 -6.80 -3.26 -11.65
C PRO A 133 -7.61 -4.01 -12.71
N SER A 134 -6.95 -4.85 -13.50
CA SER A 134 -7.60 -5.70 -14.50
C SER A 134 -8.54 -6.77 -13.90
N TYR A 135 -8.55 -6.92 -12.59
CA TYR A 135 -9.33 -7.91 -11.84
C TYR A 135 -10.81 -7.55 -11.66
N GLY A 136 -11.21 -6.35 -12.04
CA GLY A 136 -12.63 -5.91 -11.93
C GLY A 136 -13.04 -5.40 -10.54
N VAL A 137 -12.08 -5.21 -9.63
CA VAL A 137 -12.27 -4.61 -8.31
C VAL A 137 -11.31 -3.43 -8.20
N GLU A 138 -11.80 -2.29 -7.77
CA GLU A 138 -10.96 -1.10 -7.59
C GLU A 138 -10.08 -1.21 -6.34
N HIS A 139 -8.88 -0.65 -6.42
CA HIS A 139 -7.99 -0.48 -5.29
C HIS A 139 -8.38 0.75 -4.45
N ALA A 140 -7.80 0.87 -3.23
CA ALA A 140 -8.16 1.94 -2.30
C ALA A 140 -7.69 3.33 -2.74
N GLY A 141 -6.65 3.41 -3.54
CA GLY A 141 -6.12 4.68 -4.01
C GLY A 141 -4.63 4.67 -4.31
N MET A 142 -4.08 5.86 -4.40
CA MET A 142 -2.68 6.10 -4.74
C MET A 142 -2.00 7.00 -3.71
N GLY A 143 -0.72 6.76 -3.46
CA GLY A 143 0.16 7.58 -2.64
C GLY A 143 1.41 8.05 -3.39
N ALA A 144 2.23 8.86 -2.72
CA ALA A 144 3.48 9.37 -3.26
C ALA A 144 4.60 9.37 -2.21
N TYR A 145 5.77 8.89 -2.57
CA TYR A 145 7.00 9.03 -1.78
C TYR A 145 7.96 9.96 -2.54
N HIS A 146 8.29 11.11 -1.99
CA HIS A 146 7.45 11.79 -1.02
C HIS A 146 7.16 13.19 -1.54
N ILE A 147 6.11 13.80 -1.05
CA ILE A 147 5.50 15.02 -1.61
C ILE A 147 6.47 16.20 -1.75
N GLU A 148 7.45 16.30 -0.89
CA GLU A 148 8.42 17.41 -0.92
C GLU A 148 9.28 17.42 -2.17
N TYR A 149 9.43 16.29 -2.88
CA TYR A 149 10.13 16.24 -4.16
C TYR A 149 9.31 16.78 -5.33
N ASP A 150 7.99 16.92 -5.19
CA ASP A 150 7.18 17.60 -6.18
C ASP A 150 7.40 19.15 -6.12
N TYR A 151 7.63 19.68 -4.91
CA TYR A 151 7.72 21.12 -4.68
C TYR A 151 8.80 21.85 -5.48
N PRO A 152 10.05 21.37 -5.62
CA PRO A 152 11.08 22.13 -6.35
C PRO A 152 10.77 22.34 -7.83
N GLY A 153 10.06 21.40 -8.45
CA GLY A 153 9.64 21.51 -9.86
C GLY A 153 8.23 22.09 -10.04
N ASN A 154 7.37 21.94 -9.02
CA ASN A 154 5.97 22.32 -9.02
C ASN A 154 5.59 22.95 -7.67
N PRO A 155 5.87 24.26 -7.46
CA PRO A 155 5.65 24.94 -6.18
C PRO A 155 4.21 24.91 -5.65
N ASP A 156 3.24 24.60 -6.49
CA ASP A 156 1.82 24.42 -6.15
C ASP A 156 1.43 22.94 -5.98
N TYR A 157 2.39 22.03 -6.02
CA TYR A 157 2.18 20.57 -5.97
C TYR A 157 1.23 20.08 -7.07
N SER A 158 1.37 20.62 -8.29
CA SER A 158 0.43 20.36 -9.39
C SER A 158 0.35 18.90 -9.78
N THR A 159 1.45 18.13 -9.68
CA THR A 159 1.48 16.71 -9.99
C THR A 159 0.63 15.91 -9.00
N VAL A 160 0.84 16.13 -7.70
CA VAL A 160 0.06 15.46 -6.64
C VAL A 160 -1.41 15.86 -6.69
N ARG A 161 -1.71 17.15 -6.93
CA ARG A 161 -3.09 17.64 -7.06
C ARG A 161 -3.80 17.03 -8.26
N ALA A 162 -3.11 16.84 -9.39
CA ALA A 162 -3.67 16.18 -10.56
C ALA A 162 -4.04 14.71 -10.24
N ALA A 163 -3.17 13.96 -9.56
CA ALA A 163 -3.45 12.61 -9.15
C ALA A 163 -4.63 12.52 -8.16
N ILE A 164 -4.70 13.42 -7.17
CA ILE A 164 -5.85 13.49 -6.26
C ILE A 164 -7.15 13.71 -7.05
N SER A 165 -7.14 14.56 -8.06
CA SER A 165 -8.31 14.83 -8.89
C SER A 165 -8.69 13.65 -9.77
N ALA A 166 -7.71 12.90 -10.30
CA ALA A 166 -7.94 11.70 -11.11
C ALA A 166 -8.56 10.59 -10.27
N GLN A 167 -8.05 10.37 -9.08
CA GLN A 167 -8.54 9.33 -8.14
C GLN A 167 -9.88 9.70 -7.48
N ASN A 168 -10.23 10.98 -7.46
CA ASN A 168 -11.47 11.47 -6.86
C ASN A 168 -12.27 12.31 -7.87
N PRO A 169 -12.78 11.71 -8.96
CA PRO A 169 -13.54 12.44 -9.95
C PRO A 169 -14.80 13.06 -9.31
N PRO A 170 -15.23 14.24 -9.78
CA PRO A 170 -16.42 14.89 -9.25
C PRO A 170 -17.64 13.97 -9.37
N ILE A 171 -18.40 13.86 -8.27
CA ILE A 171 -19.66 13.10 -8.27
C ILE A 171 -20.58 13.71 -9.31
N LYS A 172 -20.90 12.95 -10.35
CA LYS A 172 -21.91 13.38 -11.33
C LYS A 172 -23.25 13.48 -10.60
N LYS A 173 -23.74 14.70 -10.46
CA LYS A 173 -25.08 14.98 -9.88
C LYS A 173 -26.16 14.56 -10.85
#